data_e410c4af0572ce757ddf66f096a0fc09
#
_entry.id   e410c4af0572ce757ddf66f096a0fc09
#
_cell.length_a   1.000
_cell.length_b   1.000
_cell.length_c   1.000
_cell.angle_alpha   90.00
_cell.angle_beta   90.00
_cell.angle_gamma   90.00
#
_symmetry.space_group_name_H-M   'P 1'
#
loop_
_entity.id
_entity.type
_entity.pdbx_description
1 polymer ?
#
loop_
_entity_poly.entity_id
_entity_poly.type
_entity_poly.pdbx_seq_one_letter_code
_entity_poly.pdbx_strand_id
1 'polypeptide(L)'
;MSKVVHIWVRDEVYMTIAGLAPSDHKFLFDKFSVFVDGYFFMPAYKLGRWNGKIAYYDNTGKVYFRFLEEILPYLEKWGYEIELHDERRPVSLVTTRLTKDWFNGRSQVPIEIRPYQVEAVNLALDAGSGFVIAATGAGKCVHGDTLLNISCSNELKELLCRGNENGQ
;
A
#
# COMPACT_ATOMS: atom_id res chain seq x y z
N MET A 1 23.66 4.84 27.93
CA MET A 1 23.83 4.44 26.52
C MET A 1 22.51 4.73 25.82
N SER A 2 22.51 5.62 24.83
CA SER A 2 21.33 5.84 23.99
C SER A 2 21.03 4.53 23.27
N LYS A 3 19.77 4.13 23.28
CA LYS A 3 19.29 2.97 22.52
C LYS A 3 18.99 3.48 21.11
N VAL A 4 19.74 3.07 20.13
CA VAL A 4 19.51 3.43 18.72
C VAL A 4 18.59 2.39 18.07
N VAL A 5 17.59 2.86 17.35
CA VAL A 5 16.70 2.04 16.51
C VAL A 5 16.84 2.47 15.06
N HIS A 6 16.99 1.50 14.18
CA HIS A 6 17.08 1.74 12.74
C HIS A 6 15.76 1.37 12.07
N ILE A 7 15.19 2.30 11.31
CA ILE A 7 13.97 2.09 10.52
C ILE A 7 14.37 2.10 9.04
N TRP A 8 14.22 0.96 8.39
CA TRP A 8 14.53 0.77 6.97
C TRP A 8 13.25 0.77 6.15
N VAL A 9 13.08 1.76 5.27
CA VAL A 9 11.95 1.86 4.34
C VAL A 9 12.45 1.51 2.95
N ARG A 10 12.13 0.31 2.46
CA ARG A 10 12.60 -0.22 1.18
C ARG A 10 11.60 -0.05 0.04
N ASP A 11 10.33 -0.04 0.38
CA ASP A 11 9.23 0.10 -0.58
C ASP A 11 8.08 0.93 0.01
N GLU A 12 7.04 1.17 -0.80
CA GLU A 12 5.88 1.98 -0.41
C GLU A 12 4.93 1.25 0.57
N VAL A 13 5.15 -0.06 0.81
CA VAL A 13 4.25 -0.91 1.58
C VAL A 13 4.82 -1.24 2.94
N TYR A 14 6.10 -1.62 3.00
CA TYR A 14 6.72 -2.17 4.20
C TYR A 14 7.96 -1.39 4.65
N MET A 15 8.11 -1.35 5.97
CA MET A 15 9.36 -0.97 6.64
C MET A 15 9.82 -2.07 7.59
N THR A 16 11.07 -2.01 8.00
CA THR A 16 11.65 -2.92 9.00
C THR A 16 12.26 -2.10 10.11
N ILE A 17 11.94 -2.45 11.34
CA ILE A 17 12.45 -1.79 12.55
C ILE A 17 13.45 -2.74 13.22
N ALA A 18 14.68 -2.31 13.38
CA ALA A 18 15.75 -3.08 13.99
C ALA A 18 16.37 -2.35 15.20
N GLY A 19 16.86 -3.11 16.16
CA GLY A 19 17.49 -2.55 17.36
C GLY A 19 16.55 -2.36 18.56
N LEU A 20 15.31 -2.84 18.49
CA LEU A 20 14.39 -2.83 19.61
C LEU A 20 14.77 -3.84 20.69
N ALA A 21 14.51 -3.50 21.95
CA ALA A 21 14.57 -4.45 23.04
C ALA A 21 13.46 -5.53 22.88
N PRO A 22 13.68 -6.77 23.32
CA PRO A 22 12.69 -7.84 23.16
C PRO A 22 11.32 -7.55 23.78
N SER A 23 11.28 -6.80 24.89
CA SER A 23 10.03 -6.35 25.53
C SER A 23 9.23 -5.42 24.63
N ASP A 24 9.91 -4.47 23.99
CA ASP A 24 9.29 -3.42 23.19
C ASP A 24 8.84 -4.00 21.86
N HIS A 25 9.65 -4.93 21.31
CA HIS A 25 9.29 -5.72 20.14
C HIS A 25 8.00 -6.52 20.37
N LYS A 26 7.90 -7.22 21.52
CA LYS A 26 6.70 -7.97 21.90
C LYS A 26 5.50 -7.04 22.06
N PHE A 27 5.69 -5.87 22.67
CA PHE A 27 4.61 -4.88 22.82
C PHE A 27 4.05 -4.45 21.45
N LEU A 28 4.92 -4.12 20.48
CA LEU A 28 4.48 -3.75 19.13
C LEU A 28 3.78 -4.92 18.44
N PHE A 29 4.29 -6.14 18.57
CA PHE A 29 3.65 -7.33 18.02
C PHE A 29 2.23 -7.52 18.57
N ASP A 30 2.05 -7.42 19.88
CA ASP A 30 0.74 -7.57 20.51
C ASP A 30 -0.22 -6.43 20.15
N LYS A 31 0.29 -5.20 20.09
CA LYS A 31 -0.50 -4.02 19.76
C LYS A 31 -0.98 -4.01 18.31
N PHE A 32 -0.11 -4.38 17.39
CA PHE A 32 -0.42 -4.43 15.95
C PHE A 32 -0.88 -5.83 15.49
N SER A 33 -1.48 -6.58 16.40
CA SER A 33 -2.14 -7.86 16.11
C SER A 33 -3.62 -7.78 16.45
N VAL A 34 -4.47 -8.29 15.57
CA VAL A 34 -5.92 -8.33 15.77
C VAL A 34 -6.45 -9.75 15.61
N PHE A 35 -7.46 -10.09 16.41
CA PHE A 35 -8.16 -11.35 16.24
C PHE A 35 -9.02 -11.32 14.98
N VAL A 36 -9.00 -12.41 14.24
CA VAL A 36 -9.88 -12.60 13.08
C VAL A 36 -11.30 -12.95 13.56
N ASP A 37 -12.30 -12.32 13.00
CA ASP A 37 -13.68 -12.64 13.33
C ASP A 37 -13.95 -14.13 13.11
N GLY A 38 -14.56 -14.78 14.13
CA GLY A 38 -14.85 -16.19 14.08
C GLY A 38 -13.63 -17.12 14.14
N TYR A 39 -12.45 -16.64 14.55
CA TYR A 39 -11.21 -17.43 14.62
C TYR A 39 -11.37 -18.76 15.36
N PHE A 40 -12.19 -18.79 16.41
CA PHE A 40 -12.44 -19.96 17.23
C PHE A 40 -13.20 -21.09 16.50
N PHE A 41 -13.85 -20.80 15.37
CA PHE A 41 -14.45 -21.81 14.50
C PHE A 41 -13.47 -22.39 13.49
N MET A 42 -12.34 -21.73 13.25
CA MET A 42 -11.39 -22.12 12.22
C MET A 42 -10.62 -23.41 12.62
N PRO A 43 -10.48 -24.38 11.71
CA PRO A 43 -9.75 -25.62 11.97
C PRO A 43 -8.30 -25.40 12.43
N ALA A 44 -7.61 -24.42 11.85
CA ALA A 44 -6.24 -24.09 12.21
C ALA A 44 -6.09 -23.65 13.67
N TYR A 45 -7.05 -22.89 14.21
CA TYR A 45 -7.10 -22.52 15.61
C TYR A 45 -7.41 -23.71 16.52
N LYS A 46 -8.43 -24.50 16.16
CA LYS A 46 -8.83 -25.70 16.94
C LYS A 46 -7.71 -26.73 17.03
N LEU A 47 -6.88 -26.83 16.02
CA LEU A 47 -5.71 -27.72 15.98
C LEU A 47 -4.44 -27.12 16.61
N GLY A 48 -4.53 -25.91 17.19
CA GLY A 48 -3.40 -25.23 17.80
C GLY A 48 -2.29 -24.78 16.82
N ARG A 49 -2.57 -24.80 15.51
CA ARG A 49 -1.61 -24.40 14.46
C ARG A 49 -1.54 -22.89 14.23
N TRP A 50 -2.48 -22.15 14.76
CA TRP A 50 -2.60 -20.72 14.63
C TRP A 50 -3.26 -20.12 15.88
N ASN A 51 -2.85 -18.92 16.26
CA ASN A 51 -3.32 -18.23 17.47
C ASN A 51 -4.59 -17.40 17.30
N GLY A 52 -5.22 -17.41 16.12
CA GLY A 52 -6.43 -16.65 15.82
C GLY A 52 -6.19 -15.18 15.49
N LYS A 53 -4.93 -14.73 15.42
CA LYS A 53 -4.57 -13.33 15.17
C LYS A 53 -3.92 -13.16 13.79
N ILE A 54 -4.16 -12.00 13.19
CA ILE A 54 -3.35 -11.45 12.10
C ILE A 54 -2.43 -10.41 12.72
N ALA A 55 -1.12 -10.58 12.52
CA ALA A 55 -0.11 -9.64 12.95
C ALA A 55 0.29 -8.73 11.77
N TYR A 56 0.14 -7.43 11.95
CA TYR A 56 0.63 -6.40 11.01
C TYR A 56 2.07 -5.99 11.29
N TYR A 57 2.59 -6.34 12.46
CA TYR A 57 3.98 -6.27 12.86
C TYR A 57 4.47 -7.69 13.13
N ASP A 58 5.52 -8.14 12.45
CA ASP A 58 6.01 -9.50 12.59
C ASP A 58 7.21 -9.62 13.56
N ASN A 59 7.60 -10.85 13.85
CA ASN A 59 8.72 -11.13 14.75
C ASN A 59 10.10 -10.69 14.20
N THR A 60 10.20 -10.32 12.93
CA THR A 60 11.43 -9.79 12.32
C THR A 60 11.51 -8.27 12.37
N GLY A 61 10.47 -7.61 12.90
CA GLY A 61 10.34 -6.17 12.93
C GLY A 61 9.77 -5.58 11.64
N LYS A 62 9.28 -6.43 10.72
CA LYS A 62 8.63 -5.98 9.49
C LYS A 62 7.20 -5.53 9.80
N VAL A 63 6.84 -4.35 9.29
CA VAL A 63 5.54 -3.73 9.49
C VAL A 63 5.17 -2.88 8.28
N TYR A 64 3.88 -2.63 8.10
CA TYR A 64 3.43 -1.72 7.05
C TYR A 64 3.90 -0.29 7.32
N PHE A 65 4.43 0.37 6.28
CA PHE A 65 4.95 1.74 6.37
C PHE A 65 3.94 2.74 6.95
N ARG A 66 2.65 2.55 6.67
CA ARG A 66 1.58 3.41 7.20
C ARG A 66 1.45 3.43 8.72
N PHE A 67 2.00 2.44 9.42
CA PHE A 67 2.04 2.45 10.89
C PHE A 67 3.20 3.25 11.48
N LEU A 68 4.05 3.86 10.63
CA LEU A 68 5.19 4.65 11.11
C LEU A 68 4.74 5.76 12.08
N GLU A 69 3.74 6.55 11.70
CA GLU A 69 3.21 7.64 12.52
C GLU A 69 2.65 7.17 13.87
N GLU A 70 2.10 5.95 13.92
CA GLU A 70 1.59 5.36 15.17
C GLU A 70 2.70 4.76 16.04
N ILE A 71 3.80 4.31 15.44
CA ILE A 71 4.92 3.67 16.14
C ILE A 71 5.88 4.69 16.71
N LEU A 72 6.16 5.79 16.00
CA LEU A 72 7.10 6.82 16.40
C LEU A 72 6.90 7.31 17.85
N PRO A 73 5.68 7.64 18.33
CA PRO A 73 5.46 8.10 19.71
C PRO A 73 5.86 7.06 20.78
N TYR A 74 5.79 5.76 20.46
CA TYR A 74 6.25 4.72 21.38
C TYR A 74 7.77 4.66 21.45
N LEU A 75 8.46 4.76 20.31
CA LEU A 75 9.93 4.76 20.24
C LEU A 75 10.50 5.96 21.01
N GLU A 76 9.92 7.14 20.81
CA GLU A 76 10.30 8.36 21.54
C GLU A 76 10.06 8.22 23.06
N LYS A 77 8.90 7.72 23.45
CA LYS A 77 8.55 7.49 24.87
C LYS A 77 9.51 6.49 25.54
N TRP A 78 10.01 5.51 24.82
CA TRP A 78 10.97 4.53 25.33
C TRP A 78 12.41 5.03 25.30
N GLY A 79 12.64 6.25 24.79
CA GLY A 79 13.94 6.91 24.75
C GLY A 79 14.89 6.33 23.70
N TYR A 80 14.34 5.84 22.59
CA TYR A 80 15.14 5.45 21.45
C TYR A 80 15.55 6.66 20.62
N GLU A 81 16.80 6.65 20.16
CA GLU A 81 17.29 7.52 19.10
C GLU A 81 16.96 6.85 17.75
N ILE A 82 16.25 7.57 16.87
CA ILE A 82 15.68 6.99 15.65
C ILE A 82 16.54 7.35 14.45
N GLU A 83 17.07 6.35 13.76
CA GLU A 83 17.74 6.50 12.48
C GLU A 83 16.84 5.98 11.36
N LEU A 84 16.35 6.88 10.50
CA LEU A 84 15.51 6.54 9.37
C LEU A 84 16.35 6.39 8.09
N HIS A 85 16.30 5.21 7.49
CA HIS A 85 16.94 4.87 6.22
C HIS A 85 15.85 4.69 5.15
N ASP A 86 15.59 5.74 4.38
CA ASP A 86 14.62 5.69 3.27
C ASP A 86 15.36 5.33 1.97
N GLU A 87 15.23 4.08 1.54
CA GLU A 87 15.84 3.53 0.32
C GLU A 87 14.86 3.50 -0.86
N ARG A 88 13.66 4.07 -0.69
CA ARG A 88 12.67 4.08 -1.76
C ARG A 88 13.18 4.86 -2.96
N ARG A 89 12.95 4.31 -4.12
CA ARG A 89 13.19 5.04 -5.35
C ARG A 89 12.07 6.07 -5.52
N PRO A 90 12.38 7.37 -5.68
CA PRO A 90 11.35 8.35 -5.96
C PRO A 90 10.68 7.95 -7.29
N VAL A 91 9.46 7.48 -7.21
CA VAL A 91 8.62 7.31 -8.40
C VAL A 91 8.19 8.71 -8.78
N SER A 92 8.84 9.27 -9.81
CA SER A 92 8.35 10.49 -10.44
C SER A 92 7.03 10.15 -11.13
N LEU A 93 5.95 10.32 -10.40
CA LEU A 93 4.62 10.33 -11.00
C LEU A 93 4.52 11.60 -11.85
N VAL A 94 4.99 11.52 -13.08
CA VAL A 94 4.68 12.53 -14.11
C VAL A 94 3.21 12.36 -14.48
N THR A 95 2.35 12.69 -13.55
CA THR A 95 0.92 12.60 -13.77
C THR A 95 0.37 13.99 -13.93
N THR A 96 0.03 14.30 -15.16
CA THR A 96 -0.88 15.41 -15.47
C THR A 96 -2.20 15.12 -14.78
N ARG A 97 -2.78 16.10 -14.10
CA ARG A 97 -4.11 15.96 -13.51
C ARG A 97 -5.11 15.46 -14.55
N LEU A 98 -5.96 14.54 -14.14
CA LEU A 98 -7.02 14.03 -14.99
C LEU A 98 -8.01 15.16 -15.32
N THR A 99 -8.38 15.27 -16.60
CA THR A 99 -9.43 16.16 -17.07
C THR A 99 -10.56 15.32 -17.70
N LYS A 100 -11.76 15.88 -17.82
CA LYS A 100 -12.88 15.18 -18.46
C LYS A 100 -12.58 14.74 -19.90
N ASP A 101 -11.68 15.42 -20.56
CA ASP A 101 -11.29 15.19 -21.96
C ASP A 101 -10.10 14.24 -22.11
N TRP A 102 -9.65 13.60 -21.04
CA TRP A 102 -8.46 12.76 -21.03
C TRP A 102 -8.46 11.65 -22.08
N PHE A 103 -9.62 11.06 -22.34
CA PHE A 103 -9.76 9.99 -23.33
C PHE A 103 -9.98 10.48 -24.75
N ASN A 104 -10.10 11.78 -25.00
CA ASN A 104 -10.26 12.33 -26.35
C ASN A 104 -9.02 11.99 -27.19
N GLY A 105 -9.23 11.26 -28.28
CA GLY A 105 -8.16 10.78 -29.17
C GLY A 105 -7.33 9.62 -28.63
N ARG A 106 -7.61 9.12 -27.40
CA ARG A 106 -6.93 7.97 -26.77
C ARG A 106 -7.77 6.70 -26.75
N SER A 107 -9.04 6.78 -27.05
CA SER A 107 -9.96 5.66 -27.14
C SER A 107 -10.59 5.61 -28.51
N GLN A 108 -10.82 4.39 -29.04
CA GLN A 108 -11.56 4.17 -30.29
C GLN A 108 -13.07 4.41 -30.12
N VAL A 109 -13.55 4.29 -28.87
CA VAL A 109 -14.94 4.58 -28.49
C VAL A 109 -14.93 5.86 -27.67
N PRO A 110 -15.85 6.82 -27.92
CA PRO A 110 -15.93 8.01 -27.10
C PRO A 110 -16.26 7.63 -25.66
N ILE A 111 -15.33 7.91 -24.76
CA ILE A 111 -15.48 7.69 -23.32
C ILE A 111 -15.60 9.07 -22.66
N GLU A 112 -16.76 9.35 -22.10
CA GLU A 112 -16.98 10.56 -21.31
C GLU A 112 -16.73 10.25 -19.83
N ILE A 113 -15.74 10.95 -19.23
CA ILE A 113 -15.44 10.81 -17.80
C ILE A 113 -16.41 11.68 -17.02
N ARG A 114 -17.09 11.10 -16.06
CA ARG A 114 -18.00 11.81 -15.17
C ARG A 114 -17.22 12.73 -14.20
N PRO A 115 -17.78 13.89 -13.81
CA PRO A 115 -17.06 14.85 -12.95
C PRO A 115 -16.51 14.24 -11.66
N TYR A 116 -17.28 13.40 -10.98
CA TYR A 116 -16.84 12.75 -9.73
C TYR A 116 -15.69 11.75 -9.94
N GLN A 117 -15.55 11.15 -11.13
CA GLN A 117 -14.43 10.27 -11.45
C GLN A 117 -13.15 11.07 -11.60
N VAL A 118 -13.24 12.24 -12.26
CA VAL A 118 -12.11 13.18 -12.38
C VAL A 118 -11.65 13.64 -11.00
N GLU A 119 -12.61 14.03 -10.16
CA GLU A 119 -12.32 14.47 -8.79
C GLU A 119 -11.67 13.37 -7.96
N ALA A 120 -12.25 12.16 -7.95
CA ALA A 120 -11.73 11.02 -7.20
C ALA A 120 -10.29 10.67 -7.58
N VAL A 121 -9.97 10.65 -8.88
CA VAL A 121 -8.61 10.38 -9.35
C VAL A 121 -7.64 11.49 -8.93
N ASN A 122 -8.02 12.75 -9.08
CA ASN A 122 -7.15 13.87 -8.71
C ASN A 122 -6.92 13.94 -7.20
N LEU A 123 -7.94 13.65 -6.38
CA LEU A 123 -7.77 13.52 -4.93
C LEU A 123 -6.84 12.35 -4.56
N ALA A 124 -6.95 11.22 -5.26
CA ALA A 124 -6.05 10.08 -5.03
C ALA A 124 -4.59 10.40 -5.41
N LEU A 125 -4.38 11.17 -6.49
CA LEU A 125 -3.06 11.65 -6.88
C LEU A 125 -2.45 12.62 -5.85
N ASP A 126 -3.26 13.53 -5.32
CA ASP A 126 -2.81 14.49 -4.30
C ASP A 126 -2.51 13.79 -2.96
N ALA A 127 -3.31 12.77 -2.58
CA ALA A 127 -3.12 12.01 -1.35
C ALA A 127 -2.00 10.96 -1.43
N GLY A 128 -1.57 10.59 -2.64
CA GLY A 128 -0.56 9.55 -2.89
C GLY A 128 -1.03 8.13 -2.60
N SER A 129 -1.96 7.91 -1.67
CA SER A 129 -2.55 6.61 -1.36
C SER A 129 -3.85 6.79 -0.57
N GLY A 130 -4.78 5.85 -0.72
CA GLY A 130 -6.07 5.91 -0.05
C GLY A 130 -7.05 4.86 -0.55
N PHE A 131 -8.30 4.96 -0.09
CA PHE A 131 -9.39 4.10 -0.54
C PHE A 131 -10.40 4.95 -1.30
N VAL A 132 -10.79 4.49 -2.50
CA VAL A 132 -11.90 5.06 -3.25
C VAL A 132 -13.12 4.16 -3.05
N ILE A 133 -14.07 4.63 -2.23
CA ILE A 133 -15.34 3.94 -2.00
C ILE A 133 -16.36 4.46 -3.00
N ALA A 134 -16.77 3.61 -3.94
CA ALA A 134 -17.71 3.96 -4.96
C ALA A 134 -18.76 2.85 -5.15
N ALA A 135 -20.01 3.24 -5.38
CA ALA A 135 -21.12 2.31 -5.60
C ALA A 135 -20.86 1.38 -6.81
N THR A 136 -21.56 0.24 -6.83
CA THR A 136 -21.61 -0.61 -8.02
C THR A 136 -22.22 0.18 -9.19
N GLY A 137 -21.61 0.06 -10.37
CA GLY A 137 -22.03 0.83 -11.54
C GLY A 137 -21.48 2.27 -11.64
N ALA A 138 -20.68 2.70 -10.67
CA ALA A 138 -20.03 4.02 -10.71
C ALA A 138 -18.93 4.15 -11.79
N GLY A 139 -18.72 3.14 -12.64
CA GLY A 139 -17.72 3.19 -13.72
C GLY A 139 -16.28 3.11 -13.23
N LYS A 140 -16.02 2.29 -12.18
CA LYS A 140 -14.67 2.02 -11.70
C LYS A 140 -13.79 1.30 -12.72
N CYS A 141 -14.42 0.52 -13.61
CA CYS A 141 -13.73 -0.28 -14.62
C CYS A 141 -14.35 0.02 -15.99
N VAL A 142 -13.53 -0.09 -17.03
CA VAL A 142 -13.96 -0.15 -18.44
C VAL A 142 -14.06 -1.62 -18.86
N HIS A 143 -14.82 -1.90 -19.93
CA HIS A 143 -14.92 -3.24 -20.49
C HIS A 143 -13.55 -3.71 -20.98
N GLY A 144 -13.23 -5.00 -20.80
CA GLY A 144 -11.91 -5.56 -21.15
C GLY A 144 -11.53 -5.42 -22.62
N ASP A 145 -12.51 -5.36 -23.52
CA ASP A 145 -12.30 -5.16 -24.96
C ASP A 145 -12.13 -3.69 -25.36
N THR A 146 -12.16 -2.76 -24.41
CA THR A 146 -11.96 -1.33 -24.68
C THR A 146 -10.49 -1.08 -24.99
N LEU A 147 -10.19 -0.76 -26.25
CA LEU A 147 -8.84 -0.39 -26.67
C LEU A 147 -8.53 1.05 -26.26
N LEU A 148 -7.51 1.22 -25.41
CA LEU A 148 -6.98 2.51 -25.00
C LEU A 148 -5.63 2.75 -25.69
N ASN A 149 -5.50 3.87 -26.38
CA ASN A 149 -4.21 4.31 -26.92
C ASN A 149 -3.50 5.14 -25.84
N ILE A 150 -2.66 4.48 -25.05
CA ILE A 150 -1.87 5.13 -23.99
C ILE A 150 -0.46 5.36 -24.54
N SER A 151 -0.07 6.60 -24.71
CA SER A 151 1.33 6.94 -24.98
C SER A 151 2.11 6.84 -23.67
N CYS A 152 2.64 5.64 -23.38
CA CYS A 152 3.51 5.41 -22.24
C CYS A 152 4.95 5.79 -22.59
N SER A 153 5.70 6.27 -21.60
CA SER A 153 7.16 6.24 -21.65
C SER A 153 7.64 4.80 -21.90
N ASN A 154 8.78 4.61 -22.56
CA ASN A 154 9.27 3.28 -22.94
C ASN A 154 9.36 2.30 -21.75
N GLU A 155 9.65 2.80 -20.54
CA GLU A 155 9.71 2.00 -19.31
C GLU A 155 8.35 1.39 -18.90
N LEU A 156 7.25 2.13 -19.07
CA LEU A 156 5.90 1.63 -18.79
C LEU A 156 5.43 0.62 -19.84
N LYS A 157 5.87 0.77 -21.11
CA LYS A 157 5.60 -0.22 -22.15
C LYS A 157 6.23 -1.57 -21.84
N GLU A 158 7.49 -1.59 -21.35
CA GLU A 158 8.16 -2.83 -20.96
C GLU A 158 7.47 -3.53 -19.78
N LEU A 159 6.98 -2.79 -18.80
CA LEU A 159 6.25 -3.35 -17.66
C LEU A 159 4.90 -3.95 -18.05
N LEU A 160 4.17 -3.30 -18.96
CA LEU A 160 2.87 -3.79 -19.44
C LEU A 160 3.02 -5.00 -20.38
N CYS A 161 4.10 -5.06 -21.18
CA CYS A 161 4.37 -6.21 -22.06
C CYS A 161 4.79 -7.46 -21.26
N ARG A 162 5.55 -7.31 -20.16
CA ARG A 162 5.93 -8.45 -19.31
C ARG A 162 4.76 -9.12 -18.58
N GLY A 163 3.67 -8.39 -18.34
CA GLY A 163 2.45 -8.93 -17.71
C GLY A 163 1.65 -9.89 -18.59
N ASN A 164 1.81 -9.84 -19.91
CA ASN A 164 1.06 -10.67 -20.84
C ASN A 164 1.76 -11.99 -21.25
N GLU A 165 3.05 -12.14 -20.94
CA GLU A 165 3.78 -13.38 -21.27
C GLU A 165 3.60 -14.52 -20.24
N ASN A 166 2.99 -14.25 -19.09
CA ASN A 166 2.75 -15.25 -18.04
C ASN A 166 1.29 -15.73 -17.95
N GLY A 167 0.49 -15.49 -18.98
CA GLY A 167 -0.93 -15.86 -19.04
C GLY A 167 -1.28 -16.77 -20.22
N GLN A 168 -0.54 -17.90 -20.40
CA GLN A 168 -0.99 -19.07 -21.16
C GLN A 168 -0.86 -20.30 -20.31
#